data_24bbb297f342863c30f32be5bcd6c8fa
#
_entry.id   24bbb297f342863c30f32be5bcd6c8fa
#
_cell.length_a   1.000
_cell.length_b   1.000
_cell.length_c   1.000
_cell.angle_alpha   90.00
_cell.angle_beta   90.00
_cell.angle_gamma   90.00
#
_symmetry.space_group_name_H-M   'P 1'
#
loop_
_entity.id
_entity.type
_entity.pdbx_description
1 polymer ?
#
loop_
_entity_poly.entity_id
_entity_poly.type
_entity_poly.pdbx_seq_one_letter_code
_entity_poly.pdbx_strand_id
1 'polypeptide(L)'
;GNTAIFKPAKHGVLLIAPLLKAFQESFPPGVVNILFGRGRKIATPIMKTGLIDVLALIGHSSSAVSLQDQHPNKNRLRLVLGLEAKNPGIILPDADLDHTIKECISGTLSYNGQRCTALKVLYVHESIVDEFNQQFAKAVDNLKLGMPWDDAFLTPLPEPTKPSYIQELIKD
;
A
#
# COMPACT_ATOMS: atom_id res chain seq x y z
N GLY A 1 -7.39 26.06 13.11
CA GLY A 1 -7.29 25.73 14.53
C GLY A 1 -7.12 24.24 14.81
N ASN A 2 -6.94 23.37 13.78
CA ASN A 2 -6.68 21.94 14.00
C ASN A 2 -5.19 21.69 14.23
N THR A 3 -4.89 20.62 14.97
CA THR A 3 -3.54 20.10 15.13
C THR A 3 -3.44 18.70 14.49
N ALA A 4 -2.25 18.28 14.13
CA ALA A 4 -2.00 16.99 13.51
C ALA A 4 -0.87 16.25 14.20
N ILE A 5 -1.07 14.94 14.36
CA ILE A 5 -0.03 13.97 14.73
C ILE A 5 0.20 13.10 13.50
N PHE A 6 1.39 13.14 12.94
CA PHE A 6 1.77 12.35 11.79
C PHE A 6 2.75 11.25 12.20
N LYS A 7 2.39 10.00 11.93
CA LYS A 7 3.24 8.84 12.15
C LYS A 7 3.63 8.23 10.80
N PRO A 8 4.86 8.44 10.32
CA PRO A 8 5.33 7.87 9.06
C PRO A 8 5.30 6.34 9.06
N ALA A 9 5.19 5.75 7.87
CA ALA A 9 5.35 4.31 7.70
C ALA A 9 6.76 3.85 8.12
N LYS A 10 6.90 2.57 8.46
CA LYS A 10 8.21 1.97 8.82
C LYS A 10 9.19 2.05 7.65
N HIS A 11 8.73 1.66 6.47
CA HIS A 11 9.50 1.76 5.24
C HIS A 11 9.38 3.15 4.64
N GLY A 12 10.48 3.70 4.16
CA GLY A 12 10.52 5.06 3.64
C GLY A 12 10.48 6.16 4.71
N VAL A 13 10.67 5.85 5.99
CA VAL A 13 10.64 6.81 7.09
C VAL A 13 11.61 7.99 6.89
N LEU A 14 12.74 7.75 6.25
CA LEU A 14 13.73 8.79 5.97
C LEU A 14 13.26 9.85 4.96
N LEU A 15 12.24 9.58 4.16
CA LEU A 15 11.63 10.56 3.28
C LEU A 15 11.02 11.77 4.03
N ILE A 16 10.69 11.59 5.30
CA ILE A 16 10.13 12.64 6.14
C ILE A 16 11.21 13.58 6.69
N ALA A 17 12.47 13.13 6.78
CA ALA A 17 13.53 13.90 7.37
C ALA A 17 13.70 15.32 6.75
N PRO A 18 13.76 15.52 5.43
CA PRO A 18 13.86 16.84 4.84
C PRO A 18 12.61 17.71 5.07
N LEU A 19 11.44 17.11 5.33
CA LEU A 19 10.20 17.85 5.59
C LEU A 19 10.10 18.37 7.02
N LEU A 20 10.88 17.84 7.96
CA LEU A 20 10.85 18.27 9.37
C LEU A 20 11.12 19.75 9.50
N LYS A 21 12.16 20.25 8.85
CA LYS A 21 12.53 21.67 8.86
C LYS A 21 11.43 22.53 8.24
N ALA A 22 10.89 22.10 7.10
CA ALA A 22 9.80 22.83 6.43
C ALA A 22 8.56 22.95 7.32
N PHE A 23 8.18 21.88 8.02
CA PHE A 23 7.07 21.92 8.97
C PHE A 23 7.36 22.83 10.17
N GLN A 24 8.58 22.77 10.70
CA GLN A 24 9.00 23.61 11.83
C GLN A 24 8.99 25.10 11.48
N GLU A 25 9.36 25.47 10.27
CA GLU A 25 9.40 26.85 9.80
C GLU A 25 8.02 27.38 9.37
N SER A 26 7.11 26.48 8.93
CA SER A 26 5.82 26.85 8.35
C SER A 26 4.66 26.88 9.37
N PHE A 27 4.79 26.14 10.48
CA PHE A 27 3.71 25.99 11.46
C PHE A 27 4.14 26.41 12.86
N PRO A 28 3.25 27.03 13.65
CA PRO A 28 3.50 27.26 15.06
C PRO A 28 3.82 25.96 15.81
N PRO A 29 4.63 26.02 16.89
CA PRO A 29 4.92 24.85 17.72
C PRO A 29 3.65 24.11 18.19
N GLY A 30 3.64 22.79 18.07
CA GLY A 30 2.53 21.94 18.49
C GLY A 30 1.41 21.75 17.45
N VAL A 31 1.40 22.50 16.34
CA VAL A 31 0.38 22.32 15.28
C VAL A 31 0.62 21.05 14.48
N VAL A 32 1.85 20.77 14.08
CA VAL A 32 2.23 19.54 13.41
C VAL A 32 3.27 18.80 14.25
N ASN A 33 2.94 17.58 14.64
CA ASN A 33 3.81 16.73 15.45
C ASN A 33 4.12 15.43 14.70
N ILE A 34 5.37 15.07 14.58
CA ILE A 34 5.79 13.85 13.87
C ILE A 34 6.35 12.85 14.88
N LEU A 35 5.79 11.63 14.89
CA LEU A 35 6.17 10.58 15.81
C LEU A 35 6.76 9.38 15.06
N PHE A 36 8.00 9.03 15.38
CA PHE A 36 8.69 7.89 14.79
C PHE A 36 8.61 6.67 15.70
N GLY A 37 8.36 5.51 15.11
CA GLY A 37 8.37 4.24 15.82
C GLY A 37 7.33 3.24 15.34
N ARG A 38 7.23 2.12 16.06
CA ARG A 38 6.28 1.04 15.73
C ARG A 38 4.84 1.50 15.97
N GLY A 39 3.98 1.34 14.96
CA GLY A 39 2.57 1.78 14.99
C GLY A 39 1.83 1.33 16.26
N ARG A 40 1.90 0.05 16.60
CA ARG A 40 1.25 -0.48 17.82
C ARG A 40 1.71 0.17 19.11
N LYS A 41 3.00 0.58 19.19
CA LYS A 41 3.54 1.23 20.40
C LYS A 41 3.16 2.71 20.51
N ILE A 42 2.92 3.37 19.38
CA ILE A 42 2.63 4.81 19.32
C ILE A 42 1.14 5.07 19.16
N ALA A 43 0.50 4.49 18.17
CA ALA A 43 -0.89 4.80 17.85
C ALA A 43 -1.85 4.30 18.94
N THR A 44 -1.61 3.12 19.51
CA THR A 44 -2.45 2.56 20.57
C THR A 44 -2.62 3.46 21.79
N PRO A 45 -1.55 3.94 22.46
CA PRO A 45 -1.71 4.85 23.58
C PRO A 45 -2.44 6.16 23.20
N ILE A 46 -2.13 6.69 22.01
CA ILE A 46 -2.75 7.92 21.52
C ILE A 46 -4.26 7.74 21.34
N MET A 47 -4.69 6.65 20.70
CA MET A 47 -6.12 6.36 20.52
C MET A 47 -6.86 6.19 21.84
N LYS A 48 -6.22 5.52 22.82
CA LYS A 48 -6.78 5.32 24.16
C LYS A 48 -7.03 6.63 24.95
N THR A 49 -6.37 7.72 24.58
CA THR A 49 -6.63 9.02 25.24
C THR A 49 -8.03 9.54 24.95
N GLY A 50 -8.65 9.14 23.82
CA GLY A 50 -9.92 9.70 23.37
C GLY A 50 -9.86 11.15 22.86
N LEU A 51 -8.64 11.68 22.68
CA LEU A 51 -8.40 13.06 22.24
C LEU A 51 -8.25 13.18 20.71
N ILE A 52 -8.35 12.08 19.99
CA ILE A 52 -8.26 12.06 18.53
C ILE A 52 -9.67 12.18 17.95
N ASP A 53 -9.93 13.26 17.22
CA ASP A 53 -11.22 13.46 16.54
C ASP A 53 -11.27 12.81 15.17
N VAL A 54 -10.12 12.71 14.47
CA VAL A 54 -10.02 12.14 13.13
C VAL A 54 -8.84 11.17 13.04
N LEU A 55 -9.10 9.93 12.67
CA LEU A 55 -8.08 8.94 12.32
C LEU A 55 -7.98 8.84 10.80
N ALA A 56 -6.90 9.35 10.21
CA ALA A 56 -6.52 9.09 8.84
C ALA A 56 -5.52 7.92 8.82
N LEU A 57 -5.87 6.81 8.16
CA LEU A 57 -5.03 5.61 8.10
C LEU A 57 -4.95 5.07 6.68
N ILE A 58 -3.73 4.82 6.21
CA ILE A 58 -3.45 3.99 5.05
C ILE A 58 -2.82 2.70 5.57
N GLY A 59 -3.47 1.55 5.30
CA GLY A 59 -3.00 0.26 5.81
C GLY A 59 -4.06 -0.84 5.72
N HIS A 60 -3.92 -1.85 6.58
CA HIS A 60 -4.84 -2.98 6.62
C HIS A 60 -6.12 -2.68 7.42
N SER A 61 -7.25 -3.22 6.97
CA SER A 61 -8.55 -3.13 7.64
C SER A 61 -8.49 -3.60 9.10
N SER A 62 -7.75 -4.68 9.37
CA SER A 62 -7.54 -5.16 10.75
C SER A 62 -6.86 -4.13 11.66
N SER A 63 -5.94 -3.32 11.10
CA SER A 63 -5.31 -2.23 11.85
C SER A 63 -6.27 -1.08 12.10
N ALA A 64 -7.13 -0.75 11.12
CA ALA A 64 -8.16 0.28 11.27
C ALA A 64 -9.15 -0.10 12.37
N VAL A 65 -9.70 -1.32 12.33
CA VAL A 65 -10.61 -1.86 13.36
C VAL A 65 -9.94 -1.82 14.73
N SER A 66 -8.71 -2.35 14.83
CA SER A 66 -7.99 -2.38 16.10
C SER A 66 -7.78 -0.98 16.70
N LEU A 67 -7.47 0.03 15.89
CA LEU A 67 -7.30 1.40 16.37
C LEU A 67 -8.63 2.06 16.76
N GLN A 68 -9.68 1.84 15.97
CA GLN A 68 -11.02 2.31 16.28
C GLN A 68 -11.53 1.70 17.60
N ASP A 69 -11.28 0.41 17.83
CA ASP A 69 -11.72 -0.29 19.04
C ASP A 69 -11.06 0.21 20.30
N GLN A 70 -9.88 0.81 20.18
CA GLN A 70 -9.15 1.36 21.31
C GLN A 70 -9.60 2.79 21.67
N HIS A 71 -10.36 3.45 20.80
CA HIS A 71 -10.87 4.78 21.10
C HIS A 71 -12.10 4.71 22.03
N PRO A 72 -12.08 5.37 23.20
CA PRO A 72 -13.18 5.27 24.17
C PRO A 72 -14.49 5.87 23.66
N ASN A 73 -14.43 6.86 22.77
CA ASN A 73 -15.61 7.54 22.22
C ASN A 73 -15.71 7.29 20.71
N LYS A 74 -15.98 6.03 20.31
CA LYS A 74 -16.01 5.62 18.89
C LYS A 74 -16.99 6.42 18.03
N ASN A 75 -18.10 6.84 18.59
CA ASN A 75 -19.13 7.62 17.91
C ASN A 75 -18.69 9.05 17.56
N ARG A 76 -17.62 9.56 18.18
CA ARG A 76 -17.04 10.88 17.91
C ARG A 76 -15.86 10.79 16.95
N LEU A 77 -15.24 9.62 16.84
CA LEU A 77 -14.08 9.40 15.98
C LEU A 77 -14.51 9.36 14.51
N ARG A 78 -14.00 10.28 13.71
CA ARG A 78 -14.15 10.23 12.24
C ARG A 78 -13.03 9.43 11.64
N LEU A 79 -13.36 8.61 10.64
CA LEU A 79 -12.41 7.73 9.96
C LEU A 79 -12.20 8.17 8.52
N VAL A 80 -10.95 8.32 8.12
CA VAL A 80 -10.51 8.52 6.72
C VAL A 80 -9.55 7.37 6.41
N LEU A 81 -10.05 6.34 5.72
CA LEU A 81 -9.36 5.07 5.57
C LEU A 81 -9.03 4.78 4.12
N GLY A 82 -7.73 4.59 3.84
CA GLY A 82 -7.22 4.01 2.60
C GLY A 82 -6.74 2.59 2.88
N LEU A 83 -7.60 1.61 2.64
CA LEU A 83 -7.36 0.22 2.99
C LEU A 83 -6.94 -0.60 1.77
N GLU A 84 -6.71 -1.91 1.99
CA GLU A 84 -6.46 -2.87 0.93
C GLU A 84 -7.64 -2.97 -0.05
N ALA A 85 -7.34 -3.30 -1.29
CA ALA A 85 -8.32 -3.43 -2.34
C ALA A 85 -8.13 -4.74 -3.12
N LYS A 86 -9.17 -5.14 -3.87
CA LYS A 86 -9.21 -6.25 -4.81
C LYS A 86 -9.51 -5.72 -6.21
N ASN A 87 -8.66 -4.81 -6.70
CA ASN A 87 -8.88 -4.13 -7.99
C ASN A 87 -8.89 -5.13 -9.15
N PRO A 88 -9.97 -5.25 -9.92
CA PRO A 88 -10.04 -6.11 -11.07
C PRO A 88 -9.52 -5.42 -12.34
N GLY A 89 -8.91 -6.19 -13.24
CA GLY A 89 -8.76 -5.87 -14.64
C GLY A 89 -9.72 -6.75 -15.45
N ILE A 90 -10.43 -6.18 -16.44
CA ILE A 90 -11.34 -6.90 -17.31
C ILE A 90 -10.82 -6.78 -18.73
N ILE A 91 -10.51 -7.92 -19.36
CA ILE A 91 -9.95 -8.00 -20.71
C ILE A 91 -11.00 -8.59 -21.65
N LEU A 92 -11.47 -7.77 -22.58
CA LEU A 92 -12.49 -8.13 -23.57
C LEU A 92 -11.86 -8.78 -24.80
N PRO A 93 -12.64 -9.53 -25.61
CA PRO A 93 -12.11 -10.30 -26.75
C PRO A 93 -11.57 -9.43 -27.89
N ASP A 94 -11.96 -8.17 -27.96
CA ASP A 94 -11.53 -7.19 -28.96
C ASP A 94 -10.36 -6.31 -28.47
N ALA A 95 -9.77 -6.65 -27.31
CA ALA A 95 -8.63 -5.89 -26.78
C ALA A 95 -7.38 -6.10 -27.63
N ASP A 96 -6.59 -5.03 -27.81
CA ASP A 96 -5.22 -5.15 -28.33
C ASP A 96 -4.38 -5.85 -27.27
N LEU A 97 -3.99 -7.11 -27.53
CA LEU A 97 -3.29 -7.94 -26.56
C LEU A 97 -1.90 -7.41 -26.22
N ASP A 98 -1.15 -6.89 -27.19
CA ASP A 98 0.20 -6.38 -26.94
C ASP A 98 0.18 -5.16 -25.99
N HIS A 99 -0.77 -4.26 -26.22
CA HIS A 99 -0.98 -3.12 -25.32
C HIS A 99 -1.51 -3.57 -23.96
N THR A 100 -2.50 -4.45 -23.96
CA THR A 100 -3.15 -4.96 -22.74
C THR A 100 -2.15 -5.68 -21.82
N ILE A 101 -1.25 -6.50 -22.39
CA ILE A 101 -0.19 -7.19 -21.61
C ILE A 101 0.72 -6.17 -20.93
N LYS A 102 1.16 -5.13 -21.62
CA LYS A 102 2.00 -4.07 -21.03
C LYS A 102 1.30 -3.36 -19.87
N GLU A 103 0.03 -3.01 -20.06
CA GLU A 103 -0.78 -2.38 -19.01
C GLU A 103 -1.02 -3.32 -17.83
N CYS A 104 -1.29 -4.59 -18.08
CA CYS A 104 -1.45 -5.59 -17.04
C CYS A 104 -0.15 -5.81 -16.24
N ILE A 105 1.00 -5.90 -16.89
CA ILE A 105 2.32 -5.98 -16.22
C ILE A 105 2.53 -4.75 -15.33
N SER A 106 2.33 -3.55 -15.86
CA SER A 106 2.44 -2.31 -15.10
C SER A 106 1.45 -2.26 -13.94
N GLY A 107 0.20 -2.63 -14.18
CA GLY A 107 -0.88 -2.60 -13.21
C GLY A 107 -0.73 -3.62 -12.08
N THR A 108 -0.24 -4.84 -12.39
CA THR A 108 -0.11 -5.92 -11.42
C THR A 108 1.21 -5.92 -10.66
N LEU A 109 2.33 -5.65 -11.34
CA LEU A 109 3.67 -5.94 -10.83
C LEU A 109 4.54 -4.72 -10.55
N SER A 110 4.17 -3.52 -11.03
CA SER A 110 4.93 -2.32 -10.67
C SER A 110 4.95 -2.13 -9.15
N TYR A 111 6.09 -1.69 -8.61
CA TYR A 111 6.36 -1.65 -7.17
C TYR A 111 6.14 -3.02 -6.49
N ASN A 112 6.47 -4.11 -7.17
CA ASN A 112 6.26 -5.48 -6.72
C ASN A 112 4.78 -5.79 -6.37
N GLY A 113 3.83 -5.16 -7.06
CA GLY A 113 2.38 -5.32 -6.78
C GLY A 113 1.92 -4.77 -5.43
N GLN A 114 2.75 -4.03 -4.71
CA GLN A 114 2.48 -3.60 -3.32
C GLN A 114 1.68 -2.31 -3.19
N ARG A 115 1.11 -1.79 -4.28
CA ARG A 115 0.22 -0.62 -4.23
C ARG A 115 -1.22 -1.03 -3.92
N CYS A 116 -1.95 -0.19 -3.16
CA CYS A 116 -3.39 -0.36 -2.97
C CYS A 116 -4.16 -0.33 -4.31
N THR A 117 -3.65 0.41 -5.30
CA THR A 117 -4.21 0.55 -6.65
C THR A 117 -3.74 -0.54 -7.62
N ALA A 118 -2.82 -1.44 -7.24
CA ALA A 118 -2.39 -2.52 -8.12
C ALA A 118 -3.55 -3.46 -8.45
N LEU A 119 -3.58 -3.98 -9.68
CA LEU A 119 -4.54 -5.01 -10.09
C LEU A 119 -4.27 -6.29 -9.29
N LYS A 120 -5.31 -6.90 -8.75
CA LYS A 120 -5.24 -8.12 -7.93
C LYS A 120 -5.87 -9.32 -8.62
N VAL A 121 -6.76 -9.08 -9.56
CA VAL A 121 -7.47 -10.11 -10.32
C VAL A 121 -7.57 -9.64 -11.76
N LEU A 122 -7.30 -10.53 -12.70
CA LEU A 122 -7.53 -10.30 -14.14
C LEU A 122 -8.62 -11.25 -14.61
N TYR A 123 -9.72 -10.70 -15.08
CA TYR A 123 -10.80 -11.43 -15.73
C TYR A 123 -10.60 -11.36 -17.22
N VAL A 124 -10.24 -12.46 -17.83
CA VAL A 124 -9.95 -12.56 -19.26
C VAL A 124 -11.08 -13.33 -19.94
N HIS A 125 -11.58 -12.80 -21.07
CA HIS A 125 -12.63 -13.48 -21.83
C HIS A 125 -12.14 -14.84 -22.31
N GLU A 126 -13.00 -15.85 -22.27
CA GLU A 126 -12.66 -17.25 -22.55
C GLU A 126 -12.04 -17.48 -23.94
N SER A 127 -12.46 -16.70 -24.94
CA SER A 127 -11.97 -16.83 -26.32
C SER A 127 -10.51 -16.43 -26.52
N ILE A 128 -9.92 -15.67 -25.57
CA ILE A 128 -8.53 -15.17 -25.68
C ILE A 128 -7.67 -15.55 -24.47
N VAL A 129 -8.20 -16.31 -23.51
CA VAL A 129 -7.52 -16.58 -22.25
C VAL A 129 -6.21 -17.35 -22.42
N ASP A 130 -6.16 -18.31 -23.33
CA ASP A 130 -4.96 -19.12 -23.57
C ASP A 130 -3.84 -18.29 -24.19
N GLU A 131 -4.18 -17.48 -25.19
CA GLU A 131 -3.22 -16.57 -25.82
C GLU A 131 -2.74 -15.51 -24.84
N PHE A 132 -3.66 -14.90 -24.07
CA PHE A 132 -3.32 -13.94 -23.04
C PHE A 132 -2.37 -14.54 -21.99
N ASN A 133 -2.68 -15.72 -21.47
CA ASN A 133 -1.85 -16.38 -20.46
C ASN A 133 -0.45 -16.68 -20.97
N GLN A 134 -0.32 -17.15 -22.22
CA GLN A 134 0.98 -17.41 -22.82
C GLN A 134 1.82 -16.14 -22.96
N GLN A 135 1.21 -15.07 -23.48
CA GLN A 135 1.90 -13.79 -23.69
C GLN A 135 2.22 -13.12 -22.35
N PHE A 136 1.30 -13.15 -21.38
CA PHE A 136 1.50 -12.57 -20.06
C PHE A 136 2.63 -13.28 -19.30
N ALA A 137 2.65 -14.64 -19.29
CA ALA A 137 3.71 -15.41 -18.68
C ALA A 137 5.08 -15.07 -19.29
N LYS A 138 5.16 -15.03 -20.63
CA LYS A 138 6.39 -14.63 -21.33
C LYS A 138 6.84 -13.22 -20.98
N ALA A 139 5.90 -12.28 -20.83
CA ALA A 139 6.20 -10.91 -20.45
C ALA A 139 6.71 -10.83 -19.00
N VAL A 140 6.15 -11.64 -18.08
CA VAL A 140 6.62 -11.75 -16.70
C VAL A 140 8.04 -12.32 -16.64
N ASP A 141 8.32 -13.39 -17.39
CA ASP A 141 9.64 -14.03 -17.43
C ASP A 141 10.75 -13.09 -17.93
N ASN A 142 10.41 -12.11 -18.75
CA ASN A 142 11.33 -11.12 -19.27
C ASN A 142 11.55 -9.92 -18.34
N LEU A 143 10.88 -9.85 -17.19
CA LEU A 143 11.07 -8.75 -16.26
C LEU A 143 12.45 -8.80 -15.60
N LYS A 144 13.11 -7.65 -15.59
CA LYS A 144 14.42 -7.53 -14.95
C LYS A 144 14.28 -7.56 -13.44
N LEU A 145 14.96 -8.49 -12.80
CA LEU A 145 15.10 -8.61 -11.35
C LEU A 145 16.40 -7.97 -10.90
N GLY A 146 16.40 -7.25 -9.79
CA GLY A 146 17.62 -6.62 -9.27
C GLY A 146 17.33 -5.66 -8.13
N MET A 147 18.35 -4.93 -7.71
CA MET A 147 18.20 -3.90 -6.69
C MET A 147 17.62 -2.60 -7.29
N PRO A 148 17.07 -1.70 -6.50
CA PRO A 148 16.46 -0.46 -7.01
C PRO A 148 17.40 0.42 -7.86
N TRP A 149 18.72 0.32 -7.62
CA TRP A 149 19.75 1.08 -8.36
C TRP A 149 20.23 0.39 -9.63
N ASP A 150 19.72 -0.82 -9.93
CA ASP A 150 20.08 -1.60 -11.12
C ASP A 150 19.10 -1.38 -12.28
N ASP A 151 18.21 -0.38 -12.18
CA ASP A 151 17.10 -0.17 -13.12
C ASP A 151 16.28 -1.46 -13.32
N ALA A 152 15.96 -2.13 -12.21
CA ALA A 152 15.18 -3.35 -12.19
C ALA A 152 13.68 -3.06 -12.06
N PHE A 153 12.86 -3.86 -12.74
CA PHE A 153 11.40 -3.74 -12.64
C PHE A 153 10.86 -4.35 -11.35
N LEU A 154 11.40 -5.50 -10.94
CA LEU A 154 11.09 -6.16 -9.68
C LEU A 154 12.31 -6.14 -8.75
N THR A 155 12.09 -5.82 -7.50
CA THR A 155 13.12 -5.67 -6.49
C THR A 155 12.84 -6.58 -5.28
N PRO A 156 13.82 -6.84 -4.39
CA PRO A 156 13.56 -7.60 -3.18
C PRO A 156 12.44 -6.99 -2.34
N LEU A 157 11.60 -7.84 -1.76
CA LEU A 157 10.55 -7.41 -0.85
C LEU A 157 11.15 -6.86 0.45
N PRO A 158 10.68 -5.71 0.95
CA PRO A 158 11.28 -5.07 2.13
C PRO A 158 10.99 -5.82 3.45
N GLU A 159 9.96 -6.67 3.49
CA GLU A 159 9.63 -7.49 4.66
C GLU A 159 10.17 -8.90 4.47
N PRO A 160 11.12 -9.38 5.31
CA PRO A 160 11.76 -10.69 5.14
C PRO A 160 10.80 -11.90 5.19
N THR A 161 9.65 -11.72 5.86
CA THR A 161 8.64 -12.79 6.01
C THR A 161 7.66 -12.86 4.83
N LYS A 162 7.67 -11.89 3.92
CA LYS A 162 6.72 -11.86 2.79
C LYS A 162 6.87 -13.01 1.80
N PRO A 163 8.08 -13.46 1.43
CA PRO A 163 8.19 -14.60 0.53
C PRO A 163 7.52 -15.86 1.08
N SER A 164 7.75 -16.20 2.37
CA SER A 164 7.12 -17.35 3.01
C SER A 164 5.60 -17.23 3.05
N TYR A 165 5.10 -16.05 3.40
CA TYR A 165 3.66 -15.77 3.38
C TYR A 165 3.03 -15.94 1.99
N ILE A 166 3.70 -15.47 0.93
CA ILE A 166 3.21 -15.63 -0.45
C ILE A 166 3.24 -17.12 -0.83
N GLN A 167 4.28 -17.85 -0.44
CA GLN A 167 4.36 -19.29 -0.69
C GLN A 167 3.23 -20.09 -0.01
N GLU A 168 2.83 -19.68 1.19
CA GLU A 168 1.67 -20.26 1.89
C GLU A 168 0.37 -20.02 1.10
N LEU A 169 0.16 -18.79 0.62
CA LEU A 169 -1.01 -18.45 -0.19
C LEU A 169 -1.08 -19.21 -1.54
N ILE A 170 0.06 -19.56 -2.13
CA ILE A 170 0.10 -20.32 -3.39
C ILE A 170 -0.24 -21.79 -3.17
N LYS A 171 -0.01 -22.30 -1.96
CA LYS A 171 -0.29 -23.71 -1.62
C LYS A 171 -1.73 -23.98 -1.25
N ASP A 172 -2.49 -22.94 -0.88
CA ASP A 172 -3.90 -23.00 -0.50
C ASP A 172 -4.78 -23.14 -1.77
#